data_58d98e56eaedf21dcbe9ede4440d5c55
#
_entry.id   58d98e56eaedf21dcbe9ede4440d5c55
#
_cell.length_a   1.000
_cell.length_b   1.000
_cell.length_c   1.000
_cell.angle_alpha   90.00
_cell.angle_beta   90.00
_cell.angle_gamma   90.00
#
_symmetry.space_group_name_H-M   'P 1'
#
loop_
_entity.id
_entity.type
_entity.pdbx_description
1 polymer ?
#
loop_
_entity_poly.entity_id
_entity_poly.type
_entity_poly.pdbx_seq_one_letter_code
_entity_poly.pdbx_strand_id
1 'polypeptide(L)'
;MKISDLLRLSTDNLRRRKGRTALTVIGVVVGTFSIIVMISLGIASNAQNEAMLQSWGDLTQITINNYQWGAASGDVPVLDDKMLEQMRSYEHVVAVTPMYQDNNLNAQIYAGKNDRYEAYAWNMYGVDMDALQAMDYQLISGSFVADDLNLGKKKIPVLIGEHFAYEFQDTRKSPNSGKRQRYWGETDALGNPVEPFFDIQKEKLTLRLTAYDSNGNEKTEDYQLVVVGVFQQDDAKQYFTNSGIAMRVTDVQMLSKAYQKLSGNKQNSGGSYMITSSGQQLKQKDNGYENVYVKVDDVDNVSDVEQQIKDLGYETYSMTQIREEMQASVAKSQMILGGTAAVALLVAALNIANTMMMSIYERTKEIGVMKVLGCEVRKIRNMFLVEAGAIGLLGGVIGVALSYAASAILNNLTMIAALFGGSIDLSGLMGSFGGGYYYGMDGGSAAISMIPPWLVLLGLGFSTLVGVLSGLWPAIRATKISALEAIRHE
;
A
#
# COMPACT_ATOMS: atom_id res chain seq x y z
N MET A 1 -12.78 41.36 -37.59
CA MET A 1 -13.56 40.10 -37.40
C MET A 1 -13.72 39.84 -35.93
N LYS A 2 -14.92 39.63 -35.46
CA LYS A 2 -15.19 39.24 -34.07
C LYS A 2 -14.82 37.74 -33.88
N ILE A 3 -14.49 37.32 -32.66
CA ILE A 3 -14.15 35.92 -32.37
C ILE A 3 -15.31 34.98 -32.72
N SER A 4 -16.56 35.44 -32.56
CA SER A 4 -17.77 34.69 -32.98
C SER A 4 -17.81 34.37 -34.46
N ASP A 5 -17.36 35.30 -35.34
CA ASP A 5 -17.34 35.11 -36.78
C ASP A 5 -16.25 34.09 -37.19
N LEU A 6 -15.10 34.10 -36.50
CA LEU A 6 -14.04 33.13 -36.68
C LEU A 6 -14.47 31.71 -36.31
N LEU A 7 -15.18 31.56 -35.18
CA LEU A 7 -15.70 30.26 -34.73
C LEU A 7 -16.77 29.72 -35.71
N ARG A 8 -17.65 30.58 -36.19
CA ARG A 8 -18.71 30.18 -37.15
C ARG A 8 -18.12 29.73 -38.50
N LEU A 9 -17.15 30.48 -39.02
CA LEU A 9 -16.42 30.10 -40.24
C LEU A 9 -15.64 28.80 -40.07
N SER A 10 -15.01 28.59 -38.89
CA SER A 10 -14.26 27.37 -38.57
C SER A 10 -15.20 26.14 -38.51
N THR A 11 -16.37 26.25 -37.87
CA THR A 11 -17.32 25.14 -37.75
C THR A 11 -17.96 24.77 -39.09
N ASP A 12 -18.31 25.75 -39.94
CA ASP A 12 -18.82 25.51 -41.26
C ASP A 12 -17.81 24.80 -42.17
N ASN A 13 -16.52 25.12 -42.02
CA ASN A 13 -15.44 24.52 -42.77
C ASN A 13 -15.21 23.06 -42.38
N LEU A 14 -15.20 22.75 -41.05
CA LEU A 14 -15.10 21.38 -40.55
C LEU A 14 -16.23 20.48 -41.05
N ARG A 15 -17.44 21.03 -41.19
CA ARG A 15 -18.63 20.31 -41.64
C ARG A 15 -18.63 19.95 -43.13
N ARG A 16 -17.93 20.73 -43.97
CA ARG A 16 -17.83 20.49 -45.43
C ARG A 16 -16.96 19.28 -45.80
N ARG A 17 -16.04 18.83 -44.91
CA ARG A 17 -15.04 17.75 -45.18
C ARG A 17 -15.01 16.69 -44.11
N LYS A 18 -16.19 16.11 -43.86
CA LYS A 18 -16.43 15.18 -42.73
C LYS A 18 -15.42 14.03 -42.61
N GLY A 19 -15.03 13.41 -43.72
CA GLY A 19 -14.14 12.23 -43.67
C GLY A 19 -12.72 12.55 -43.19
N ARG A 20 -12.09 13.64 -43.68
CA ARG A 20 -10.74 14.03 -43.21
C ARG A 20 -10.75 14.55 -41.79
N THR A 21 -11.73 15.41 -41.49
CA THR A 21 -11.89 15.95 -40.14
C THR A 21 -12.11 14.81 -39.16
N ALA A 22 -12.92 13.81 -39.48
CA ALA A 22 -13.13 12.64 -38.64
C ALA A 22 -11.82 11.85 -38.38
N LEU A 23 -11.03 11.59 -39.44
CA LEU A 23 -9.76 10.86 -39.29
C LEU A 23 -8.76 11.63 -38.41
N THR A 24 -8.71 12.95 -38.58
CA THR A 24 -7.82 13.82 -37.77
C THR A 24 -8.27 13.88 -36.31
N VAL A 25 -9.58 14.03 -36.09
CA VAL A 25 -10.19 14.03 -34.74
C VAL A 25 -9.95 12.70 -34.03
N ILE A 26 -10.10 11.56 -34.72
CA ILE A 26 -9.83 10.23 -34.16
C ILE A 26 -8.40 10.14 -33.62
N GLY A 27 -7.42 10.65 -34.37
CA GLY A 27 -6.04 10.66 -33.88
C GLY A 27 -5.87 11.44 -32.56
N VAL A 28 -6.51 12.62 -32.46
CA VAL A 28 -6.49 13.42 -31.21
C VAL A 28 -7.25 12.72 -30.10
N VAL A 29 -8.39 12.10 -30.41
CA VAL A 29 -9.20 11.32 -29.45
C VAL A 29 -8.36 10.22 -28.83
N VAL A 30 -7.68 9.40 -29.64
CA VAL A 30 -6.83 8.31 -29.15
C VAL A 30 -5.73 8.84 -28.24
N GLY A 31 -5.04 9.91 -28.63
CA GLY A 31 -3.98 10.51 -27.83
C GLY A 31 -4.49 11.06 -26.49
N THR A 32 -5.60 11.81 -26.51
CA THR A 32 -6.18 12.40 -25.29
C THR A 32 -6.74 11.31 -24.36
N PHE A 33 -7.46 10.34 -24.94
CA PHE A 33 -7.97 9.17 -24.23
C PHE A 33 -6.84 8.41 -23.51
N SER A 34 -5.75 8.11 -24.22
CA SER A 34 -4.61 7.37 -23.66
C SER A 34 -3.98 8.09 -22.48
N ILE A 35 -3.79 9.43 -22.56
CA ILE A 35 -3.21 10.22 -21.48
C ILE A 35 -4.14 10.25 -20.26
N ILE A 36 -5.43 10.50 -20.45
CA ILE A 36 -6.38 10.59 -19.34
C ILE A 36 -6.50 9.24 -18.63
N VAL A 37 -6.63 8.15 -19.37
CA VAL A 37 -6.73 6.79 -18.79
C VAL A 37 -5.45 6.43 -18.06
N MET A 38 -4.26 6.70 -18.63
CA MET A 38 -2.98 6.43 -18.00
C MET A 38 -2.85 7.16 -16.65
N ILE A 39 -3.10 8.47 -16.63
CA ILE A 39 -2.99 9.25 -15.38
C ILE A 39 -4.06 8.82 -14.38
N SER A 40 -5.27 8.53 -14.83
CA SER A 40 -6.39 8.05 -14.01
C SER A 40 -6.10 6.71 -13.33
N LEU A 41 -5.51 5.75 -14.05
CA LEU A 41 -5.04 4.47 -13.49
C LEU A 41 -3.92 4.69 -12.47
N GLY A 42 -2.98 5.58 -12.75
CA GLY A 42 -1.89 5.89 -11.84
C GLY A 42 -2.36 6.52 -10.53
N ILE A 43 -3.34 7.44 -10.58
CA ILE A 43 -3.94 8.05 -9.39
C ILE A 43 -4.66 6.98 -8.55
N ALA A 44 -5.46 6.12 -9.19
CA ALA A 44 -6.18 5.06 -8.50
C ALA A 44 -5.21 4.03 -7.88
N SER A 45 -4.17 3.62 -8.61
CA SER A 45 -3.15 2.70 -8.10
C SER A 45 -2.40 3.26 -6.90
N ASN A 46 -2.00 4.54 -6.93
CA ASN A 46 -1.36 5.18 -5.78
C ASN A 46 -2.29 5.22 -4.56
N ALA A 47 -3.56 5.58 -4.75
CA ALA A 47 -4.53 5.61 -3.66
C ALA A 47 -4.77 4.22 -3.05
N GLN A 48 -4.81 3.17 -3.88
CA GLN A 48 -4.92 1.79 -3.43
C GLN A 48 -3.68 1.33 -2.67
N ASN A 49 -2.49 1.62 -3.19
CA ASN A 49 -1.22 1.29 -2.54
C ASN A 49 -1.11 1.96 -1.17
N GLU A 50 -1.50 3.21 -1.04
CA GLU A 50 -1.53 3.93 0.25
C GLU A 50 -2.50 3.27 1.24
N ALA A 51 -3.72 2.96 0.81
CA ALA A 51 -4.70 2.28 1.65
C ALA A 51 -4.23 0.88 2.10
N MET A 52 -3.58 0.14 1.19
CA MET A 52 -3.00 -1.17 1.48
C MET A 52 -1.86 -1.08 2.49
N LEU A 53 -0.93 -0.14 2.31
CA LEU A 53 0.19 0.06 3.23
C LEU A 53 -0.30 0.44 4.63
N GLN A 54 -1.32 1.30 4.73
CA GLN A 54 -1.94 1.66 6.01
C GLN A 54 -2.57 0.46 6.73
N SER A 55 -3.09 -0.52 5.98
CA SER A 55 -3.64 -1.74 6.57
C SER A 55 -2.58 -2.79 6.94
N TRP A 56 -1.39 -2.72 6.37
CA TRP A 56 -0.32 -3.70 6.59
C TRP A 56 0.61 -3.34 7.74
N GLY A 57 0.72 -2.05 8.10
CA GLY A 57 1.59 -1.63 9.17
C GLY A 57 1.72 -0.12 9.34
N ASP A 58 2.48 0.25 10.35
CA ASP A 58 2.81 1.63 10.64
C ASP A 58 3.96 2.08 9.70
N LEU A 59 3.69 3.11 8.89
CA LEU A 59 4.66 3.66 7.93
C LEU A 59 5.89 4.28 8.60
N THR A 60 5.80 4.61 9.89
CA THR A 60 6.90 5.17 10.68
C THR A 60 7.63 4.13 11.52
N GLN A 61 7.30 2.85 11.37
CA GLN A 61 7.96 1.75 12.09
C GLN A 61 9.01 1.07 11.21
N ILE A 62 10.21 0.91 11.76
CA ILE A 62 11.29 0.09 11.20
C ILE A 62 11.36 -1.18 12.03
N THR A 63 11.37 -2.33 11.38
CA THR A 63 11.62 -3.64 11.99
C THR A 63 13.05 -4.06 11.72
N ILE A 64 13.80 -4.32 12.75
CA ILE A 64 15.16 -4.88 12.68
C ILE A 64 15.05 -6.37 12.86
N ASN A 65 15.50 -7.13 11.86
CA ASN A 65 15.60 -8.59 11.91
C ASN A 65 17.07 -8.98 12.12
N ASN A 66 17.35 -9.59 13.27
CA ASN A 66 18.70 -10.06 13.59
C ASN A 66 18.94 -11.52 13.11
N TYR A 67 18.17 -11.98 12.13
CA TYR A 67 18.30 -13.30 11.53
C TYR A 67 19.43 -13.31 10.51
N GLN A 68 20.59 -13.81 10.90
CA GLN A 68 21.74 -14.01 10.00
C GLN A 68 21.62 -15.35 9.26
N TRP A 69 20.81 -15.40 8.19
CA TRP A 69 20.79 -16.55 7.29
C TRP A 69 21.95 -16.46 6.31
N GLY A 70 23.01 -17.24 6.57
CA GLY A 70 24.11 -17.46 5.61
C GLY A 70 25.13 -16.35 5.45
N ALA A 71 25.09 -15.27 6.24
CA ALA A 71 26.21 -14.34 6.32
C ALA A 71 27.36 -15.06 7.02
N ALA A 72 28.50 -15.16 6.36
CA ALA A 72 29.76 -15.42 7.03
C ALA A 72 29.83 -14.42 8.20
N SER A 73 29.99 -14.93 9.43
CA SER A 73 30.01 -14.16 10.67
C SER A 73 30.94 -12.95 10.55
N GLY A 74 30.45 -11.87 9.95
CA GLY A 74 31.06 -10.55 9.98
C GLY A 74 30.73 -9.88 11.31
N ASP A 75 31.44 -8.84 11.63
CA ASP A 75 31.39 -8.10 12.89
C ASP A 75 30.09 -7.31 13.11
N VAL A 76 28.90 -7.93 12.93
CA VAL A 76 27.65 -7.30 13.31
C VAL A 76 27.58 -7.24 14.83
N PRO A 77 27.37 -6.07 15.43
CA PRO A 77 27.24 -5.94 16.88
C PRO A 77 26.10 -6.79 17.42
N VAL A 78 26.20 -7.19 18.70
CA VAL A 78 25.10 -7.89 19.37
C VAL A 78 23.94 -6.91 19.57
N LEU A 79 22.72 -7.31 19.20
CA LEU A 79 21.50 -6.50 19.37
C LEU A 79 21.01 -6.62 20.82
N ASP A 80 21.76 -6.02 21.76
CA ASP A 80 21.50 -6.03 23.19
C ASP A 80 20.88 -4.71 23.68
N ASP A 81 20.62 -4.62 24.99
CA ASP A 81 20.05 -3.42 25.62
C ASP A 81 20.90 -2.16 25.37
N LYS A 82 22.24 -2.30 25.26
CA LYS A 82 23.12 -1.16 24.98
C LYS A 82 22.91 -0.64 23.54
N MET A 83 22.72 -1.55 22.60
CA MET A 83 22.43 -1.18 21.22
C MET A 83 21.07 -0.52 21.11
N LEU A 84 20.07 -1.00 21.87
CA LEU A 84 18.76 -0.36 21.92
C LEU A 84 18.85 1.08 22.46
N GLU A 85 19.61 1.29 23.53
CA GLU A 85 19.87 2.63 24.10
C GLU A 85 20.59 3.54 23.10
N GLN A 86 21.54 3.01 22.33
CA GLN A 86 22.21 3.76 21.27
C GLN A 86 21.18 4.18 20.19
N MET A 87 20.33 3.28 19.74
CA MET A 87 19.28 3.59 18.74
C MET A 87 18.26 4.60 19.25
N ARG A 88 17.90 4.56 20.56
CA ARG A 88 17.03 5.58 21.18
C ARG A 88 17.65 6.97 21.16
N SER A 89 18.97 7.08 21.07
CA SER A 89 19.67 8.37 20.99
C SER A 89 19.76 8.96 19.59
N TYR A 90 19.31 8.24 18.55
CA TYR A 90 19.32 8.75 17.18
C TYR A 90 18.28 9.85 17.00
N GLU A 91 18.63 10.82 16.19
CA GLU A 91 17.70 11.89 15.79
C GLU A 91 16.48 11.26 15.10
N HIS A 92 15.29 11.79 15.36
CA HIS A 92 14.01 11.30 14.85
C HIS A 92 13.52 9.94 15.39
N VAL A 93 14.26 9.26 16.25
CA VAL A 93 13.78 8.05 16.92
C VAL A 93 12.93 8.42 18.13
N VAL A 94 11.67 7.97 18.13
CA VAL A 94 10.68 8.23 19.20
C VAL A 94 10.72 7.14 20.24
N ALA A 95 10.79 5.88 19.81
CA ALA A 95 10.79 4.72 20.70
C ALA A 95 11.49 3.52 20.07
N VAL A 96 12.06 2.67 20.92
CA VAL A 96 12.68 1.40 20.51
C VAL A 96 12.24 0.33 21.49
N THR A 97 11.69 -0.77 20.98
CA THR A 97 11.29 -1.92 21.79
C THR A 97 11.78 -3.23 21.19
N PRO A 98 12.36 -4.14 21.97
CA PRO A 98 12.56 -5.50 21.52
C PRO A 98 11.21 -6.23 21.44
N MET A 99 11.11 -7.19 20.53
CA MET A 99 10.03 -8.18 20.45
C MET A 99 10.59 -9.52 20.92
N TYR A 100 10.78 -9.64 22.23
CA TYR A 100 11.41 -10.81 22.81
C TYR A 100 10.41 -11.94 22.99
N GLN A 101 10.65 -13.07 22.35
CA GLN A 101 9.86 -14.29 22.49
C GLN A 101 10.79 -15.47 22.75
N ASP A 102 10.44 -16.33 23.69
CA ASP A 102 11.15 -17.61 23.87
C ASP A 102 10.32 -18.76 23.31
N ASN A 103 10.60 -19.14 22.09
CA ASN A 103 9.91 -20.20 21.37
C ASN A 103 10.11 -21.61 21.98
N ASN A 104 11.00 -21.75 22.96
CA ASN A 104 11.22 -23.01 23.66
C ASN A 104 10.33 -23.17 24.90
N LEU A 105 9.61 -22.13 25.30
CA LEU A 105 8.69 -22.18 26.43
C LEU A 105 7.47 -23.06 26.11
N ASN A 106 7.36 -24.18 26.79
CA ASN A 106 6.11 -24.93 26.80
C ASN A 106 5.20 -24.39 27.91
N ALA A 107 4.35 -23.44 27.53
CA ALA A 107 3.47 -22.71 28.42
C ALA A 107 2.01 -22.82 27.97
N GLN A 108 1.12 -23.06 28.94
CA GLN A 108 -0.33 -23.06 28.73
C GLN A 108 -0.98 -22.15 29.74
N ILE A 109 -2.08 -21.52 29.33
CA ILE A 109 -2.85 -20.62 30.19
C ILE A 109 -4.18 -21.29 30.52
N TYR A 110 -4.47 -21.37 31.81
CA TYR A 110 -5.68 -21.96 32.33
C TYR A 110 -6.57 -20.92 32.98
N ALA A 111 -7.89 -21.12 32.83
CA ALA A 111 -8.92 -20.29 33.42
C ALA A 111 -10.11 -21.12 33.91
N GLY A 112 -10.88 -20.53 34.81
CA GLY A 112 -12.09 -21.16 35.35
C GLY A 112 -11.81 -22.19 36.43
N LYS A 113 -12.92 -22.66 37.03
CA LYS A 113 -12.83 -23.63 38.11
C LYS A 113 -12.30 -24.98 37.61
N ASN A 114 -11.24 -25.50 38.26
CA ASN A 114 -10.54 -26.75 37.93
C ASN A 114 -9.95 -26.71 36.50
N ASP A 115 -9.31 -25.62 36.12
CA ASP A 115 -8.61 -25.45 34.83
C ASP A 115 -9.52 -25.85 33.64
N ARG A 116 -10.77 -25.46 33.70
CA ARG A 116 -11.77 -25.84 32.69
C ARG A 116 -11.44 -25.30 31.30
N TYR A 117 -10.88 -24.11 31.23
CA TYR A 117 -10.56 -23.47 29.97
C TYR A 117 -9.05 -23.42 29.83
N GLU A 118 -8.54 -23.76 28.65
CA GLU A 118 -7.14 -23.73 28.31
C GLU A 118 -6.88 -22.93 27.05
N ALA A 119 -5.77 -22.21 27.01
CA ALA A 119 -5.24 -21.55 25.82
C ALA A 119 -3.72 -21.79 25.73
N TYR A 120 -3.20 -21.83 24.52
CA TYR A 120 -1.77 -21.89 24.29
C TYR A 120 -1.15 -20.49 24.36
N ALA A 121 0.03 -20.38 24.94
CA ALA A 121 0.75 -19.12 25.08
C ALA A 121 1.73 -18.89 23.91
N TRP A 122 1.24 -19.04 22.66
CA TRP A 122 2.08 -18.93 21.46
C TRP A 122 2.55 -17.49 21.18
N ASN A 123 1.69 -16.51 21.42
CA ASN A 123 1.92 -15.11 21.10
C ASN A 123 2.20 -14.29 22.35
N MET A 124 3.23 -14.70 23.10
CA MET A 124 3.64 -14.05 24.33
C MET A 124 4.95 -13.31 24.10
N TYR A 125 4.90 -11.98 24.15
CA TYR A 125 6.01 -11.11 23.82
C TYR A 125 6.48 -10.29 25.01
N GLY A 126 7.79 -10.26 25.21
CA GLY A 126 8.46 -9.33 26.10
C GLY A 126 8.78 -8.04 25.36
N VAL A 127 8.23 -6.94 25.82
CA VAL A 127 8.34 -5.62 25.21
C VAL A 127 8.67 -4.55 26.25
N ASP A 128 9.16 -3.41 25.77
CA ASP A 128 9.28 -2.21 26.60
C ASP A 128 7.91 -1.54 26.66
N MET A 129 7.35 -1.45 27.86
CA MET A 129 5.99 -0.95 28.08
C MET A 129 5.84 0.55 27.81
N ASP A 130 6.88 1.34 28.11
CA ASP A 130 6.91 2.77 27.84
C ASP A 130 6.96 3.02 26.32
N ALA A 131 7.71 2.18 25.60
CA ALA A 131 7.79 2.26 24.15
C ALA A 131 6.44 1.98 23.46
N LEU A 132 5.60 1.05 23.98
CA LEU A 132 4.31 0.76 23.39
C LEU A 132 3.39 1.99 23.34
N GLN A 133 3.40 2.80 24.40
CA GLN A 133 2.63 4.03 24.44
C GLN A 133 3.13 5.05 23.39
N ALA A 134 4.44 5.20 23.29
CA ALA A 134 5.07 6.08 22.31
C ALA A 134 4.90 5.58 20.86
N MET A 135 4.65 4.28 20.67
CA MET A 135 4.33 3.63 19.39
C MET A 135 2.83 3.66 19.04
N ASP A 136 2.04 4.49 19.72
CA ASP A 136 0.59 4.67 19.46
C ASP A 136 -0.24 3.39 19.62
N TYR A 137 0.15 2.48 20.54
CA TYR A 137 -0.74 1.40 20.94
C TYR A 137 -1.86 1.96 21.82
N GLN A 138 -3.10 1.60 21.52
CA GLN A 138 -4.27 2.06 22.25
C GLN A 138 -4.84 0.94 23.14
N LEU A 139 -5.40 1.31 24.30
CA LEU A 139 -6.07 0.40 25.20
C LEU A 139 -7.57 0.68 25.22
N ILE A 140 -8.40 -0.37 25.18
CA ILE A 140 -9.84 -0.27 25.41
C ILE A 140 -10.13 -0.07 26.91
N SER A 141 -9.30 -0.70 27.76
CA SER A 141 -9.49 -0.68 29.20
C SER A 141 -8.17 -0.91 29.93
N GLY A 142 -8.10 -0.42 31.17
CA GLY A 142 -6.93 -0.58 32.01
C GLY A 142 -5.86 0.49 31.78
N SER A 143 -4.59 0.16 32.03
CA SER A 143 -3.43 1.04 31.87
C SER A 143 -2.22 0.24 31.38
N PHE A 144 -1.24 0.93 30.78
CA PHE A 144 0.04 0.31 30.50
C PHE A 144 0.72 -0.14 31.80
N VAL A 145 1.52 -1.20 31.71
CA VAL A 145 2.24 -1.75 32.87
C VAL A 145 3.40 -0.83 33.22
N ALA A 146 3.39 -0.28 34.41
CA ALA A 146 4.54 0.50 34.88
C ALA A 146 5.72 -0.45 35.22
N ASP A 147 6.95 -0.03 34.90
CA ASP A 147 8.15 -0.85 35.11
C ASP A 147 8.41 -1.21 36.57
N ASP A 148 8.01 -0.34 37.50
CA ASP A 148 8.12 -0.52 38.93
C ASP A 148 6.99 -1.35 39.56
N LEU A 149 5.95 -1.72 38.77
CA LEU A 149 4.81 -2.49 39.27
C LEU A 149 5.24 -3.88 39.74
N ASN A 150 5.23 -4.11 41.07
CA ASN A 150 5.56 -5.38 41.68
C ASN A 150 4.32 -5.99 42.35
N LEU A 151 3.78 -7.04 41.73
CA LEU A 151 2.62 -7.78 42.21
C LEU A 151 2.98 -9.00 43.10
N GLY A 152 4.29 -9.24 43.27
CA GLY A 152 4.82 -10.40 44.05
C GLY A 152 5.37 -11.52 43.17
N LYS A 153 6.12 -12.47 43.80
CA LYS A 153 7.01 -13.44 43.11
C LYS A 153 6.37 -14.35 42.03
N LYS A 154 5.06 -14.54 42.05
CA LYS A 154 4.38 -15.45 41.09
C LYS A 154 3.20 -14.77 40.38
N LYS A 155 3.20 -13.45 40.37
CA LYS A 155 2.18 -12.67 39.64
C LYS A 155 2.86 -11.82 38.59
N ILE A 156 2.38 -11.92 37.38
CA ILE A 156 2.94 -11.24 36.21
C ILE A 156 1.87 -10.30 35.65
N PRO A 157 2.09 -9.01 35.61
CA PRO A 157 1.19 -8.06 34.95
C PRO A 157 1.29 -8.23 33.45
N VAL A 158 0.15 -8.28 32.77
CA VAL A 158 0.08 -8.48 31.31
C VAL A 158 -0.92 -7.54 30.68
N LEU A 159 -0.63 -7.16 29.43
CA LEU A 159 -1.59 -6.59 28.49
C LEU A 159 -2.00 -7.69 27.52
N ILE A 160 -3.26 -7.75 27.17
CA ILE A 160 -3.80 -8.77 26.27
C ILE A 160 -4.50 -8.13 25.07
N GLY A 161 -4.51 -8.85 23.97
CA GLY A 161 -5.27 -8.47 22.78
C GLY A 161 -6.77 -8.51 23.01
N GLU A 162 -7.52 -7.72 22.24
CA GLU A 162 -8.98 -7.58 22.34
C GLU A 162 -9.72 -8.91 22.27
N HIS A 163 -9.24 -9.81 21.41
CA HIS A 163 -9.87 -11.09 21.14
C HIS A 163 -9.20 -12.28 21.81
N PHE A 164 -8.24 -12.04 22.71
CA PHE A 164 -7.50 -13.10 23.39
C PHE A 164 -8.43 -14.08 24.14
N ALA A 165 -9.59 -13.63 24.64
CA ALA A 165 -10.58 -14.49 25.31
C ALA A 165 -11.14 -15.61 24.41
N TYR A 166 -11.07 -15.48 23.09
CA TYR A 166 -11.49 -16.49 22.12
C TYR A 166 -10.44 -17.58 21.86
N GLU A 167 -9.19 -17.40 22.31
CA GLU A 167 -8.16 -18.43 22.24
C GLU A 167 -8.40 -19.60 23.20
N PHE A 168 -9.29 -19.43 24.17
CA PHE A 168 -9.59 -20.46 25.17
C PHE A 168 -10.52 -21.53 24.63
N GLN A 169 -10.16 -22.78 24.94
CA GLN A 169 -10.93 -23.99 24.64
C GLN A 169 -11.51 -24.59 25.92
N ASP A 170 -12.76 -25.14 25.86
CA ASP A 170 -13.40 -25.87 26.96
C ASP A 170 -12.87 -27.32 26.99
N THR A 171 -12.00 -27.64 27.95
CA THR A 171 -11.40 -28.99 28.11
C THR A 171 -12.44 -30.10 28.42
N ARG A 172 -13.64 -29.72 28.88
CA ARG A 172 -14.73 -30.69 29.13
C ARG A 172 -15.48 -31.12 27.87
N LYS A 173 -15.19 -30.47 26.73
CA LYS A 173 -15.77 -30.85 25.45
C LYS A 173 -14.81 -31.75 24.69
N SER A 174 -15.42 -32.69 23.91
CA SER A 174 -14.61 -33.55 23.03
C SER A 174 -13.73 -32.74 22.07
N PRO A 175 -12.50 -33.17 21.77
CA PRO A 175 -11.61 -32.48 20.84
C PRO A 175 -12.25 -32.16 19.50
N ASN A 176 -13.12 -33.00 18.99
CA ASN A 176 -13.82 -32.85 17.71
C ASN A 176 -15.14 -32.08 17.78
N SER A 177 -15.48 -31.53 18.95
CA SER A 177 -16.73 -30.78 19.11
C SER A 177 -16.56 -29.34 18.71
N GLY A 178 -17.35 -28.82 17.76
CA GLY A 178 -17.42 -27.41 17.43
C GLY A 178 -17.83 -26.48 18.59
N LYS A 179 -18.25 -27.06 19.75
CA LYS A 179 -18.55 -26.29 20.97
C LYS A 179 -17.32 -26.18 21.90
N ARG A 180 -16.18 -26.75 21.52
CA ARG A 180 -14.96 -26.71 22.32
C ARG A 180 -14.29 -25.34 22.24
N GLN A 181 -14.35 -24.69 21.09
CA GLN A 181 -13.79 -23.37 20.83
C GLN A 181 -14.86 -22.43 20.30
N ARG A 182 -14.70 -21.16 20.53
CA ARG A 182 -15.50 -20.07 20.00
C ARG A 182 -14.57 -19.15 19.22
N TYR A 183 -15.05 -18.62 18.10
CA TYR A 183 -14.23 -17.76 17.25
C TYR A 183 -14.81 -16.35 17.23
N TRP A 184 -13.92 -15.38 17.16
CA TRP A 184 -14.31 -14.00 16.91
C TRP A 184 -15.02 -13.88 15.56
N GLY A 185 -16.11 -13.11 15.52
CA GLY A 185 -16.91 -12.96 14.31
C GLY A 185 -17.90 -14.10 14.01
N GLU A 186 -17.87 -15.19 14.80
CA GLU A 186 -18.87 -16.26 14.71
C GLU A 186 -20.23 -15.77 15.20
N THR A 187 -21.31 -16.18 14.51
CA THR A 187 -22.68 -15.89 14.91
C THR A 187 -23.45 -17.19 15.23
N ASP A 188 -24.36 -17.11 16.17
CA ASP A 188 -25.27 -18.22 16.50
C ASP A 188 -26.32 -18.42 15.40
N ALA A 189 -27.16 -19.46 15.54
CA ALA A 189 -28.24 -19.76 14.59
C ALA A 189 -29.29 -18.63 14.47
N LEU A 190 -29.28 -17.65 15.37
CA LEU A 190 -30.17 -16.49 15.38
C LEU A 190 -29.50 -15.24 14.84
N GLY A 191 -28.19 -15.32 14.44
CA GLY A 191 -27.43 -14.21 13.94
C GLY A 191 -26.79 -13.32 15.02
N ASN A 192 -26.81 -13.72 16.30
CA ASN A 192 -26.16 -12.97 17.36
C ASN A 192 -24.66 -13.34 17.43
N PRO A 193 -23.77 -12.38 17.75
CA PRO A 193 -22.35 -12.67 17.98
C PRO A 193 -22.17 -13.70 19.09
N VAL A 194 -21.25 -14.64 18.89
CA VAL A 194 -20.91 -15.65 19.91
C VAL A 194 -19.92 -15.00 20.89
N GLU A 195 -20.36 -14.81 22.14
CA GLU A 195 -19.51 -14.27 23.21
C GLU A 195 -18.44 -15.27 23.66
N PRO A 196 -17.25 -14.82 24.16
CA PRO A 196 -16.24 -15.71 24.72
C PRO A 196 -16.79 -16.49 25.93
N PHE A 197 -16.06 -17.51 26.41
CA PHE A 197 -16.53 -18.36 27.51
C PHE A 197 -16.67 -17.65 28.86
N PHE A 198 -15.88 -16.59 29.05
CA PHE A 198 -15.83 -15.82 30.28
C PHE A 198 -15.26 -14.42 30.03
N ASP A 199 -15.50 -13.52 30.97
CA ASP A 199 -14.88 -12.18 30.99
C ASP A 199 -13.44 -12.27 31.48
N ILE A 200 -12.49 -12.07 30.57
CA ILE A 200 -11.07 -12.28 30.83
C ILE A 200 -10.48 -11.32 31.86
N GLN A 201 -11.08 -10.16 32.08
CA GLN A 201 -10.62 -9.20 33.08
C GLN A 201 -11.03 -9.60 34.50
N LYS A 202 -12.09 -10.39 34.64
CA LYS A 202 -12.61 -10.83 35.93
C LYS A 202 -12.14 -12.21 36.35
N GLU A 203 -11.72 -13.04 35.38
CA GLU A 203 -11.33 -14.41 35.63
C GLU A 203 -9.86 -14.50 36.03
N LYS A 204 -9.54 -15.43 36.91
CA LYS A 204 -8.16 -15.71 37.31
C LYS A 204 -7.46 -16.54 36.22
N LEU A 205 -6.40 -15.98 35.63
CA LEU A 205 -5.57 -16.66 34.65
C LEU A 205 -4.34 -17.26 35.30
N THR A 206 -4.06 -18.52 35.02
CA THR A 206 -2.88 -19.25 35.52
C THR A 206 -2.03 -19.70 34.34
N LEU A 207 -0.82 -19.17 34.24
CA LEU A 207 0.20 -19.62 33.29
C LEU A 207 0.95 -20.81 33.92
N ARG A 208 0.88 -21.97 33.28
CA ARG A 208 1.59 -23.17 33.67
C ARG A 208 2.75 -23.45 32.74
N LEU A 209 3.96 -23.46 33.26
CA LEU A 209 5.13 -23.96 32.55
C LEU A 209 5.21 -25.48 32.78
N THR A 210 5.36 -26.23 31.69
CA THR A 210 5.48 -27.70 31.71
C THR A 210 6.81 -28.10 31.07
N ALA A 211 7.71 -28.71 31.84
CA ALA A 211 8.99 -29.21 31.35
C ALA A 211 9.16 -30.68 31.75
N TYR A 212 9.97 -31.39 30.98
CA TYR A 212 10.36 -32.77 31.28
C TYR A 212 11.84 -32.80 31.73
N ASP A 213 12.13 -33.40 32.88
CA ASP A 213 13.49 -33.55 33.33
C ASP A 213 14.24 -34.62 32.51
N SER A 214 15.55 -34.76 32.75
CA SER A 214 16.42 -35.74 32.09
C SER A 214 15.97 -37.22 32.26
N ASN A 215 15.08 -37.49 33.19
CA ASN A 215 14.50 -38.80 33.43
C ASN A 215 13.11 -38.97 32.80
N GLY A 216 12.62 -37.94 32.12
CA GLY A 216 11.29 -37.94 31.49
C GLY A 216 10.13 -37.63 32.44
N ASN A 217 10.41 -37.21 33.68
CA ASN A 217 9.36 -36.82 34.62
C ASN A 217 8.85 -35.42 34.30
N GLU A 218 7.54 -35.27 34.27
CA GLU A 218 6.91 -33.98 34.10
C GLU A 218 7.06 -33.10 35.35
N LYS A 219 7.47 -31.87 35.14
CA LYS A 219 7.59 -30.84 36.19
C LYS A 219 6.84 -29.60 35.72
N THR A 220 6.03 -29.07 36.64
CA THR A 220 5.20 -27.87 36.34
C THR A 220 5.48 -26.77 37.32
N GLU A 221 5.37 -25.54 36.89
CA GLU A 221 5.37 -24.36 37.75
C GLU A 221 4.30 -23.37 37.29
N ASP A 222 3.50 -22.91 38.27
CA ASP A 222 2.33 -22.04 37.99
C ASP A 222 2.65 -20.59 38.36
N TYR A 223 2.24 -19.68 37.48
CA TYR A 223 2.28 -18.22 37.65
C TYR A 223 0.89 -17.66 37.45
N GLN A 224 0.51 -16.63 38.19
CA GLN A 224 -0.75 -15.94 37.97
C GLN A 224 -0.52 -14.77 37.00
N LEU A 225 -1.22 -14.77 35.88
CA LEU A 225 -1.30 -13.60 35.00
C LEU A 225 -2.35 -12.62 35.54
N VAL A 226 -1.97 -11.36 35.68
CA VAL A 226 -2.87 -10.28 36.09
C VAL A 226 -3.07 -9.36 34.91
N VAL A 227 -4.26 -9.40 34.33
CA VAL A 227 -4.61 -8.52 33.21
C VAL A 227 -4.73 -7.10 33.72
N VAL A 228 -3.83 -6.22 33.29
CA VAL A 228 -3.76 -4.80 33.69
C VAL A 228 -4.45 -3.93 32.66
N GLY A 229 -4.45 -4.33 31.39
CA GLY A 229 -5.14 -3.65 30.30
C GLY A 229 -5.40 -4.55 29.13
N VAL A 230 -6.29 -4.08 28.24
CA VAL A 230 -6.69 -4.75 27.01
C VAL A 230 -6.44 -3.81 25.86
N PHE A 231 -5.67 -4.27 24.87
CA PHE A 231 -5.43 -3.52 23.64
C PHE A 231 -6.71 -3.32 22.85
N GLN A 232 -6.79 -2.19 22.16
CA GLN A 232 -7.70 -2.01 21.05
C GLN A 232 -7.13 -2.74 19.83
N GLN A 233 -7.98 -3.50 19.13
CA GLN A 233 -7.56 -4.14 17.88
C GLN A 233 -7.06 -3.08 16.89
N ASP A 234 -5.89 -3.34 16.33
CA ASP A 234 -5.27 -2.55 15.28
C ASP A 234 -4.70 -3.53 14.24
N ASP A 235 -5.26 -3.48 13.03
CA ASP A 235 -4.88 -4.39 11.96
C ASP A 235 -3.43 -4.19 11.50
N ALA A 236 -2.89 -2.98 11.69
CA ALA A 236 -1.49 -2.66 11.43
C ALA A 236 -0.53 -3.22 12.50
N LYS A 237 -1.03 -3.56 13.70
CA LYS A 237 -0.25 -3.98 14.88
C LYS A 237 -0.75 -5.31 15.44
N GLN A 238 -1.13 -6.24 14.57
CA GLN A 238 -1.85 -7.48 14.91
C GLN A 238 -1.13 -8.41 15.89
N TYR A 239 0.20 -8.36 16.01
CA TYR A 239 0.98 -9.33 16.79
C TYR A 239 0.48 -9.55 18.20
N PHE A 240 0.05 -8.52 18.92
CA PHE A 240 -0.55 -8.65 20.24
C PHE A 240 -1.85 -7.88 20.43
N THR A 241 -2.23 -6.97 19.54
CA THR A 241 -3.50 -6.22 19.66
C THR A 241 -4.71 -7.09 19.40
N ASN A 242 -4.58 -8.15 18.60
CA ASN A 242 -5.66 -9.08 18.32
C ASN A 242 -5.79 -10.16 19.43
N SER A 243 -4.87 -11.14 19.45
CA SER A 243 -4.96 -12.30 20.37
C SER A 243 -3.63 -12.61 21.10
N GLY A 244 -2.71 -11.65 21.14
CA GLY A 244 -1.42 -11.82 21.82
C GLY A 244 -1.42 -11.36 23.26
N ILE A 245 -0.26 -11.58 23.91
CA ILE A 245 0.04 -11.14 25.26
C ILE A 245 1.33 -10.33 25.23
N ALA A 246 1.28 -9.11 25.74
CA ALA A 246 2.46 -8.29 25.97
C ALA A 246 2.77 -8.22 27.47
N MET A 247 4.03 -8.46 27.82
CA MET A 247 4.57 -8.33 29.18
C MET A 247 5.96 -7.71 29.13
N ARG A 248 6.54 -7.38 30.28
CA ARG A 248 7.89 -6.83 30.30
C ARG A 248 8.91 -7.88 29.84
N VAL A 249 9.96 -7.45 29.17
CA VAL A 249 11.06 -8.32 28.74
C VAL A 249 11.62 -9.12 29.94
N THR A 250 11.76 -8.47 31.10
CA THR A 250 12.25 -9.09 32.35
C THR A 250 11.35 -10.23 32.83
N ASP A 251 10.04 -10.13 32.61
CA ASP A 251 9.09 -11.17 33.02
C ASP A 251 9.21 -12.41 32.11
N VAL A 252 9.34 -12.23 30.78
CA VAL A 252 9.60 -13.34 29.85
C VAL A 252 10.93 -14.01 30.15
N GLN A 253 11.99 -13.23 30.38
CA GLN A 253 13.31 -13.76 30.77
C GLN A 253 13.25 -14.54 32.08
N MET A 254 12.46 -14.09 33.05
CA MET A 254 12.22 -14.81 34.30
C MET A 254 11.55 -16.17 34.05
N LEU A 255 10.52 -16.21 33.21
CA LEU A 255 9.83 -17.43 32.80
C LEU A 255 10.78 -18.40 32.07
N SER A 256 11.60 -17.89 31.15
CA SER A 256 12.63 -18.69 30.46
C SER A 256 13.63 -19.33 31.42
N LYS A 257 14.13 -18.56 32.39
CA LYS A 257 15.04 -19.08 33.43
C LYS A 257 14.37 -20.12 34.32
N ALA A 258 13.08 -19.92 34.67
CA ALA A 258 12.32 -20.89 35.45
C ALA A 258 12.12 -22.19 34.66
N TYR A 259 11.76 -22.10 33.38
CA TYR A 259 11.59 -23.26 32.50
C TYR A 259 12.88 -24.08 32.35
N GLN A 260 14.03 -23.42 32.14
CA GLN A 260 15.34 -24.07 32.07
C GLN A 260 15.69 -24.80 33.37
N LYS A 261 15.37 -24.21 34.54
CA LYS A 261 15.56 -24.85 35.83
C LYS A 261 14.66 -26.08 36.00
N LEU A 262 13.43 -26.05 35.52
CA LEU A 262 12.50 -27.18 35.53
C LEU A 262 12.98 -28.33 34.64
N SER A 263 13.43 -28.03 33.42
CA SER A 263 13.89 -29.02 32.44
C SER A 263 15.22 -29.69 32.85
N GLY A 264 15.93 -29.13 33.83
CA GLY A 264 17.25 -29.63 34.23
C GLY A 264 18.35 -29.45 33.17
N ASN A 265 17.99 -28.88 32.04
CA ASN A 265 18.87 -28.64 30.91
C ASN A 265 19.55 -27.28 31.11
N LYS A 266 20.87 -27.25 31.25
CA LYS A 266 21.65 -26.00 31.23
C LYS A 266 21.80 -25.48 29.78
N GLN A 267 20.74 -25.57 28.98
CA GLN A 267 20.74 -24.97 27.67
C GLN A 267 20.63 -23.46 27.82
N ASN A 268 21.62 -22.74 27.31
CA ASN A 268 21.60 -21.28 27.31
C ASN A 268 20.33 -20.77 26.67
N SER A 269 19.60 -19.89 27.35
CA SER A 269 18.52 -19.11 26.81
C SER A 269 19.02 -18.35 25.58
N GLY A 270 18.30 -18.45 24.49
CA GLY A 270 18.52 -17.62 23.30
C GLY A 270 19.38 -18.23 22.18
N GLY A 271 19.79 -19.48 22.26
CA GLY A 271 20.55 -20.10 21.17
C GLY A 271 19.70 -21.03 20.31
N SER A 272 19.26 -20.58 19.16
CA SER A 272 18.80 -21.46 18.08
C SER A 272 19.97 -22.35 17.64
N TYR A 273 19.76 -23.66 17.50
CA TYR A 273 20.79 -24.56 16.95
C TYR A 273 20.60 -24.66 15.45
N MET A 274 21.59 -24.23 14.68
CA MET A 274 21.67 -24.61 13.26
C MET A 274 22.18 -26.04 13.17
N ILE A 275 21.37 -26.91 12.60
CA ILE A 275 21.83 -28.22 12.15
C ILE A 275 22.42 -28.02 10.75
N THR A 276 23.73 -28.11 10.63
CA THR A 276 24.39 -28.11 9.33
C THR A 276 23.97 -29.33 8.53
N SER A 277 24.09 -29.28 7.20
CA SER A 277 23.85 -30.42 6.30
C SER A 277 24.69 -31.67 6.64
N SER A 278 25.71 -31.54 7.50
CA SER A 278 26.54 -32.61 8.06
C SER A 278 26.09 -33.11 9.42
N GLY A 279 24.96 -32.62 9.98
CA GLY A 279 24.43 -33.06 11.27
C GLY A 279 25.16 -32.50 12.50
N GLN A 280 26.07 -31.53 12.36
CA GLN A 280 26.71 -30.86 13.47
C GLN A 280 25.82 -29.74 14.00
N GLN A 281 25.56 -29.76 15.31
CA GLN A 281 24.93 -28.66 16.04
C GLN A 281 25.96 -27.54 16.23
N LEU A 282 25.85 -26.47 15.50
CA LEU A 282 26.60 -25.25 15.75
C LEU A 282 25.82 -24.44 16.79
N LYS A 283 26.47 -24.15 17.92
CA LYS A 283 25.93 -23.23 18.92
C LYS A 283 25.89 -21.85 18.30
N GLN A 284 24.69 -21.33 18.06
CA GLN A 284 24.54 -19.97 17.63
C GLN A 284 25.05 -19.04 18.73
N LYS A 285 25.92 -18.09 18.40
CA LYS A 285 26.36 -17.04 19.29
C LYS A 285 25.14 -16.32 19.82
N ASP A 286 25.08 -15.96 21.06
CA ASP A 286 24.02 -15.13 21.62
C ASP A 286 24.09 -13.75 20.93
N ASN A 287 23.24 -13.53 19.94
CA ASN A 287 23.24 -12.30 19.13
C ASN A 287 22.30 -11.24 19.71
N GLY A 288 21.75 -11.46 20.91
CA GLY A 288 20.79 -10.56 21.52
C GLY A 288 19.35 -10.81 21.06
N TYR A 289 18.60 -9.74 20.88
CA TYR A 289 17.21 -9.80 20.46
C TYR A 289 17.07 -10.20 18.98
N GLU A 290 16.07 -11.03 18.66
CA GLU A 290 15.81 -11.49 17.28
C GLU A 290 15.13 -10.38 16.46
N ASN A 291 14.19 -9.70 17.07
CA ASN A 291 13.44 -8.62 16.42
C ASN A 291 13.38 -7.39 17.34
N VAL A 292 13.57 -6.21 16.75
CA VAL A 292 13.44 -4.92 17.43
C VAL A 292 12.62 -3.99 16.55
N TYR A 293 11.67 -3.30 17.18
CA TYR A 293 10.89 -2.25 16.54
C TYR A 293 11.41 -0.88 16.91
N VAL A 294 11.61 -0.04 15.92
CA VAL A 294 12.03 1.36 16.04
C VAL A 294 10.94 2.24 15.46
N LYS A 295 10.41 3.14 16.27
CA LYS A 295 9.43 4.15 15.86
C LYS A 295 10.14 5.44 15.53
N VAL A 296 9.84 6.01 14.37
CA VAL A 296 10.34 7.29 13.87
C VAL A 296 9.22 8.33 13.97
N ASP A 297 9.56 9.59 14.14
CA ASP A 297 8.61 10.70 14.31
C ASP A 297 7.80 11.02 13.06
N ASP A 298 8.43 10.92 11.87
CA ASP A 298 7.80 11.21 10.58
C ASP A 298 8.22 10.20 9.51
N VAL A 299 7.33 9.94 8.56
CA VAL A 299 7.57 9.01 7.43
C VAL A 299 8.77 9.44 6.59
N ASP A 300 8.98 10.75 6.44
CA ASP A 300 10.07 11.29 5.62
C ASP A 300 11.46 11.02 6.24
N ASN A 301 11.53 10.81 7.56
CA ASN A 301 12.76 10.52 8.30
C ASN A 301 13.09 9.02 8.39
N VAL A 302 12.14 8.14 8.01
CA VAL A 302 12.30 6.67 8.13
C VAL A 302 13.50 6.18 7.34
N SER A 303 13.66 6.63 6.09
CA SER A 303 14.77 6.18 5.22
C SER A 303 16.14 6.53 5.78
N ASP A 304 16.28 7.71 6.40
CA ASP A 304 17.55 8.16 6.99
C ASP A 304 17.90 7.37 8.25
N VAL A 305 16.92 7.14 9.14
CA VAL A 305 17.10 6.31 10.34
C VAL A 305 17.39 4.86 9.96
N GLU A 306 16.65 4.33 8.99
CA GLU A 306 16.85 2.97 8.48
C GLU A 306 18.26 2.78 7.92
N GLN A 307 18.78 3.76 7.17
CA GLN A 307 20.14 3.70 6.64
C GLN A 307 21.19 3.69 7.76
N GLN A 308 21.02 4.50 8.82
CA GLN A 308 21.91 4.48 9.98
C GLN A 308 21.95 3.11 10.67
N ILE A 309 20.80 2.42 10.74
CA ILE A 309 20.70 1.07 11.30
C ILE A 309 21.37 0.04 10.38
N LYS A 310 21.17 0.15 9.06
CA LYS A 310 21.84 -0.70 8.05
C LYS A 310 23.36 -0.54 8.07
N ASP A 311 23.85 0.66 8.31
CA ASP A 311 25.31 0.92 8.40
C ASP A 311 25.96 0.22 9.62
N LEU A 312 25.17 -0.15 10.64
CA LEU A 312 25.62 -1.01 11.72
C LEU A 312 25.70 -2.50 11.34
N GLY A 313 25.17 -2.85 10.15
CA GLY A 313 25.17 -4.22 9.63
C GLY A 313 23.90 -5.03 9.91
N TYR A 314 22.83 -4.41 10.43
CA TYR A 314 21.56 -5.08 10.64
C TYR A 314 20.70 -5.09 9.37
N GLU A 315 19.91 -6.15 9.21
CA GLU A 315 18.85 -6.19 8.20
C GLU A 315 17.60 -5.50 8.75
N THR A 316 17.07 -4.58 7.96
CA THR A 316 15.88 -3.80 8.31
C THR A 316 14.79 -4.00 7.30
N TYR A 317 13.57 -3.82 7.77
CA TYR A 317 12.36 -3.84 6.95
C TYR A 317 11.45 -2.70 7.40
N SER A 318 11.00 -1.88 6.44
CA SER A 318 10.05 -0.81 6.70
C SER A 318 8.94 -0.79 5.64
N MET A 319 7.76 -0.32 6.02
CA MET A 319 6.67 -0.11 5.06
C MET A 319 6.98 1.03 4.08
N THR A 320 7.84 1.95 4.47
CA THR A 320 8.33 3.04 3.60
C THR A 320 9.13 2.48 2.42
N GLN A 321 9.97 1.47 2.64
CA GLN A 321 10.69 0.81 1.55
C GLN A 321 9.73 0.17 0.54
N ILE A 322 8.70 -0.53 1.01
CA ILE A 322 7.68 -1.12 0.13
C ILE A 322 6.93 -0.02 -0.63
N ARG A 323 6.59 1.07 0.05
CA ARG A 323 5.95 2.24 -0.57
C ARG A 323 6.78 2.78 -1.73
N GLU A 324 8.09 2.96 -1.54
CA GLU A 324 9.02 3.42 -2.57
C GLU A 324 9.08 2.46 -3.76
N GLU A 325 9.18 1.15 -3.51
CA GLU A 325 9.18 0.12 -4.57
C GLU A 325 7.86 0.12 -5.36
N MET A 326 6.72 0.23 -4.67
CA MET A 326 5.41 0.32 -5.30
C MET A 326 5.28 1.60 -6.16
N GLN A 327 5.69 2.75 -5.63
CA GLN A 327 5.69 4.02 -6.38
C GLN A 327 6.60 3.95 -7.60
N ALA A 328 7.80 3.36 -7.48
CA ALA A 328 8.72 3.15 -8.60
C ALA A 328 8.09 2.24 -9.68
N SER A 329 7.38 1.19 -9.28
CA SER A 329 6.65 0.30 -10.20
C SER A 329 5.54 1.04 -10.95
N VAL A 330 4.73 1.84 -10.24
CA VAL A 330 3.70 2.68 -10.86
C VAL A 330 4.31 3.70 -11.82
N ALA A 331 5.38 4.38 -11.42
CA ALA A 331 6.09 5.34 -12.27
C ALA A 331 6.64 4.70 -13.55
N LYS A 332 7.20 3.50 -13.44
CA LYS A 332 7.68 2.73 -14.60
C LYS A 332 6.54 2.39 -15.57
N SER A 333 5.40 1.94 -15.07
CA SER A 333 4.20 1.66 -15.87
C SER A 333 3.67 2.93 -16.53
N GLN A 334 3.61 4.03 -15.80
CA GLN A 334 3.22 5.33 -16.34
C GLN A 334 4.17 5.81 -17.45
N MET A 335 5.49 5.58 -17.32
CA MET A 335 6.47 5.94 -18.35
C MET A 335 6.23 5.19 -19.65
N ILE A 336 5.94 3.88 -19.58
CA ILE A 336 5.64 3.06 -20.77
C ILE A 336 4.35 3.53 -21.44
N LEU A 337 3.28 3.69 -20.66
CA LEU A 337 1.97 4.15 -21.17
C LEU A 337 2.07 5.58 -21.70
N GLY A 338 2.80 6.46 -21.01
CA GLY A 338 3.05 7.84 -21.45
C GLY A 338 3.83 7.89 -22.75
N GLY A 339 4.80 7.01 -22.94
CA GLY A 339 5.53 6.88 -24.20
C GLY A 339 4.62 6.52 -25.37
N THR A 340 3.72 5.52 -25.18
CA THR A 340 2.75 5.15 -26.23
C THR A 340 1.76 6.27 -26.53
N ALA A 341 1.27 6.98 -25.52
CA ALA A 341 0.41 8.14 -25.67
C ALA A 341 1.10 9.30 -26.40
N ALA A 342 2.37 9.55 -26.12
CA ALA A 342 3.17 10.57 -26.82
C ALA A 342 3.32 10.25 -28.31
N VAL A 343 3.56 8.99 -28.69
CA VAL A 343 3.60 8.56 -30.09
C VAL A 343 2.23 8.77 -30.76
N ALA A 344 1.14 8.39 -30.09
CA ALA A 344 -0.23 8.61 -30.63
C ALA A 344 -0.51 10.09 -30.87
N LEU A 345 -0.10 10.98 -29.96
CA LEU A 345 -0.24 12.42 -30.12
C LEU A 345 0.65 12.98 -31.24
N LEU A 346 1.84 12.47 -31.41
CA LEU A 346 2.71 12.87 -32.51
C LEU A 346 2.07 12.53 -33.86
N VAL A 347 1.52 11.33 -33.99
CA VAL A 347 0.75 10.93 -35.19
C VAL A 347 -0.46 11.84 -35.39
N ALA A 348 -1.20 12.17 -34.33
CA ALA A 348 -2.31 13.11 -34.38
C ALA A 348 -1.86 14.50 -34.86
N ALA A 349 -0.75 15.00 -34.32
CA ALA A 349 -0.16 16.28 -34.71
C ALA A 349 0.20 16.33 -36.21
N LEU A 350 0.81 15.26 -36.73
CA LEU A 350 1.16 15.14 -38.13
C LEU A 350 -0.12 15.08 -39.00
N ASN A 351 -1.15 14.37 -38.57
CA ASN A 351 -2.42 14.31 -39.26
C ASN A 351 -3.14 15.68 -39.30
N ILE A 352 -3.11 16.46 -38.23
CA ILE A 352 -3.62 17.83 -38.17
C ILE A 352 -2.82 18.69 -39.16
N ALA A 353 -1.50 18.65 -39.14
CA ALA A 353 -0.66 19.44 -40.05
C ALA A 353 -0.96 19.12 -41.53
N ASN A 354 -1.06 17.84 -41.89
CA ASN A 354 -1.39 17.40 -43.25
C ASN A 354 -2.77 17.86 -43.66
N THR A 355 -3.77 17.73 -42.80
CA THR A 355 -5.16 18.15 -43.09
C THR A 355 -5.23 19.69 -43.29
N MET A 356 -4.53 20.45 -42.46
CA MET A 356 -4.44 21.90 -42.54
C MET A 356 -3.71 22.34 -43.83
N MET A 357 -2.62 21.68 -44.23
CA MET A 357 -1.92 21.96 -45.47
C MET A 357 -2.85 21.79 -46.67
N MET A 358 -3.58 20.70 -46.71
CA MET A 358 -4.52 20.45 -47.81
C MET A 358 -5.68 21.46 -47.82
N SER A 359 -6.20 21.84 -46.64
CA SER A 359 -7.21 22.90 -46.50
C SER A 359 -6.71 24.24 -47.05
N ILE A 360 -5.45 24.60 -46.83
CA ILE A 360 -4.81 25.81 -47.34
C ILE A 360 -4.72 25.77 -48.87
N TYR A 361 -4.23 24.64 -49.44
CA TYR A 361 -4.15 24.51 -50.91
C TYR A 361 -5.51 24.69 -51.62
N GLU A 362 -6.55 24.09 -51.06
CA GLU A 362 -7.90 24.17 -51.64
C GLU A 362 -8.53 25.56 -51.52
N ARG A 363 -8.08 26.41 -50.56
CA ARG A 363 -8.55 27.78 -50.33
C ARG A 363 -7.55 28.85 -50.77
N THR A 364 -6.56 28.49 -51.57
CA THR A 364 -5.51 29.43 -52.00
C THR A 364 -6.09 30.67 -52.66
N LYS A 365 -7.14 30.52 -53.54
CA LYS A 365 -7.83 31.64 -54.15
C LYS A 365 -8.53 32.56 -53.14
N GLU A 366 -9.24 32.00 -52.16
CA GLU A 366 -9.92 32.77 -51.09
C GLU A 366 -8.91 33.55 -50.24
N ILE A 367 -7.75 32.95 -49.92
CA ILE A 367 -6.65 33.60 -49.20
C ILE A 367 -6.05 34.75 -50.03
N GLY A 368 -5.89 34.55 -51.34
CA GLY A 368 -5.47 35.56 -52.29
C GLY A 368 -6.39 36.79 -52.33
N VAL A 369 -7.70 36.55 -52.47
CA VAL A 369 -8.72 37.60 -52.45
C VAL A 369 -8.72 38.38 -51.14
N MET A 370 -8.66 37.68 -50.00
CA MET A 370 -8.58 38.34 -48.68
C MET A 370 -7.36 39.26 -48.56
N LYS A 371 -6.19 38.85 -49.09
CA LYS A 371 -4.97 39.68 -49.08
C LYS A 371 -5.14 40.91 -50.00
N VAL A 372 -5.72 40.76 -51.19
CA VAL A 372 -5.96 41.90 -52.13
C VAL A 372 -6.90 42.91 -51.51
N LEU A 373 -7.92 42.44 -50.75
CA LEU A 373 -8.86 43.29 -50.02
C LEU A 373 -8.27 43.93 -48.76
N GLY A 374 -6.95 43.76 -48.47
CA GLY A 374 -6.25 44.42 -47.38
C GLY A 374 -6.39 43.72 -46.04
N CYS A 375 -6.78 42.41 -45.98
CA CYS A 375 -6.85 41.67 -44.73
C CYS A 375 -5.46 41.44 -44.15
N GLU A 376 -5.24 41.81 -42.87
CA GLU A 376 -3.98 41.58 -42.16
C GLU A 376 -3.58 40.09 -42.15
N VAL A 377 -2.33 39.84 -42.49
CA VAL A 377 -1.72 38.50 -42.49
C VAL A 377 -1.91 37.79 -41.16
N ARG A 378 -1.88 38.54 -40.05
CA ARG A 378 -2.11 38.03 -38.69
C ARG A 378 -3.55 37.46 -38.51
N LYS A 379 -4.54 38.09 -39.10
CA LYS A 379 -5.92 37.65 -39.03
C LYS A 379 -6.13 36.35 -39.82
N ILE A 380 -5.51 36.21 -40.98
CA ILE A 380 -5.53 34.99 -41.80
C ILE A 380 -4.85 33.84 -41.02
N ARG A 381 -3.69 34.08 -40.42
CA ARG A 381 -3.02 33.08 -39.58
C ARG A 381 -3.90 32.63 -38.41
N ASN A 382 -4.47 33.58 -37.67
CA ASN A 382 -5.33 33.25 -36.51
C ASN A 382 -6.57 32.44 -36.93
N MET A 383 -7.14 32.63 -38.11
CA MET A 383 -8.25 31.84 -38.63
C MET A 383 -7.86 30.35 -38.71
N PHE A 384 -6.69 30.03 -39.25
CA PHE A 384 -6.21 28.65 -39.33
C PHE A 384 -5.84 28.07 -37.98
N LEU A 385 -5.30 28.88 -37.07
CA LEU A 385 -4.99 28.43 -35.68
C LEU A 385 -6.26 28.11 -34.90
N VAL A 386 -7.32 28.90 -35.07
CA VAL A 386 -8.64 28.62 -34.46
C VAL A 386 -9.24 27.34 -35.03
N GLU A 387 -9.11 27.10 -36.33
CA GLU A 387 -9.59 25.87 -36.99
C GLU A 387 -8.85 24.64 -36.46
N ALA A 388 -7.50 24.69 -36.34
CA ALA A 388 -6.68 23.65 -35.80
C ALA A 388 -6.95 23.41 -34.27
N GLY A 389 -7.11 24.49 -33.51
CA GLY A 389 -7.50 24.44 -32.11
C GLY A 389 -8.89 23.83 -31.89
N ALA A 390 -9.83 24.12 -32.77
CA ALA A 390 -11.18 23.53 -32.72
C ALA A 390 -11.15 22.01 -32.97
N ILE A 391 -10.29 21.53 -33.87
CA ILE A 391 -10.06 20.09 -34.09
C ILE A 391 -9.54 19.47 -32.82
N GLY A 392 -8.51 20.09 -32.17
CA GLY A 392 -7.92 19.66 -30.91
C GLY A 392 -8.96 19.63 -29.81
N LEU A 393 -9.78 20.66 -29.66
CA LEU A 393 -10.82 20.74 -28.63
C LEU A 393 -11.91 19.66 -28.84
N LEU A 394 -12.40 19.48 -30.08
CA LEU A 394 -13.39 18.44 -30.40
C LEU A 394 -12.82 17.04 -30.09
N GLY A 395 -11.59 16.77 -30.49
CA GLY A 395 -10.92 15.52 -30.17
C GLY A 395 -10.75 15.33 -28.64
N GLY A 396 -10.41 16.41 -27.93
CA GLY A 396 -10.32 16.42 -26.48
C GLY A 396 -11.65 16.09 -25.79
N VAL A 397 -12.75 16.74 -26.19
CA VAL A 397 -14.07 16.49 -25.59
C VAL A 397 -14.52 15.05 -25.81
N ILE A 398 -14.36 14.52 -27.03
CA ILE A 398 -14.69 13.12 -27.32
C ILE A 398 -13.75 12.17 -26.56
N GLY A 399 -12.45 12.48 -26.49
CA GLY A 399 -11.45 11.71 -25.75
C GLY A 399 -11.78 11.63 -24.25
N VAL A 400 -12.16 12.76 -23.64
CA VAL A 400 -12.63 12.82 -22.24
C VAL A 400 -13.88 11.97 -22.05
N ALA A 401 -14.87 12.10 -22.91
CA ALA A 401 -16.10 11.33 -22.81
C ALA A 401 -15.86 9.81 -22.90
N LEU A 402 -14.98 9.39 -23.83
CA LEU A 402 -14.56 7.98 -23.92
C LEU A 402 -13.76 7.53 -22.72
N SER A 403 -12.94 8.39 -22.12
CA SER A 403 -12.19 8.08 -20.89
C SER A 403 -13.13 7.83 -19.71
N TYR A 404 -14.18 8.62 -19.55
CA TYR A 404 -15.22 8.38 -18.54
C TYR A 404 -15.97 7.06 -18.79
N ALA A 405 -16.31 6.77 -20.05
CA ALA A 405 -16.96 5.50 -20.39
C ALA A 405 -16.04 4.30 -20.07
N ALA A 406 -14.78 4.38 -20.45
CA ALA A 406 -13.79 3.33 -20.12
C ALA A 406 -13.58 3.19 -18.61
N SER A 407 -13.48 4.29 -17.87
CA SER A 407 -13.39 4.29 -16.41
C SER A 407 -14.60 3.63 -15.75
N ALA A 408 -15.81 3.93 -16.24
CA ALA A 408 -17.04 3.30 -15.74
C ALA A 408 -17.05 1.79 -16.01
N ILE A 409 -16.58 1.34 -17.17
CA ILE A 409 -16.47 -0.07 -17.52
C ILE A 409 -15.43 -0.74 -16.59
N LEU A 410 -14.24 -0.17 -16.43
CA LEU A 410 -13.18 -0.72 -15.58
C LEU A 410 -13.62 -0.84 -14.11
N ASN A 411 -14.27 0.18 -13.56
CA ASN A 411 -14.73 0.18 -12.18
C ASN A 411 -15.91 -0.78 -11.91
N ASN A 412 -16.64 -1.20 -12.95
CA ASN A 412 -17.76 -2.15 -12.83
C ASN A 412 -17.47 -3.49 -13.53
N LEU A 413 -16.22 -3.80 -13.81
CA LEU A 413 -15.85 -4.95 -14.64
C LEU A 413 -16.28 -6.29 -14.01
N THR A 414 -16.20 -6.42 -12.68
CA THR A 414 -16.70 -7.60 -11.95
C THR A 414 -18.21 -7.78 -12.08
N MET A 415 -18.98 -6.69 -12.00
CA MET A 415 -20.43 -6.71 -12.19
C MET A 415 -20.81 -7.04 -13.64
N ILE A 416 -20.05 -6.49 -14.60
CA ILE A 416 -20.25 -6.76 -16.04
C ILE A 416 -19.91 -8.23 -16.34
N ALA A 417 -18.80 -8.75 -15.79
CA ALA A 417 -18.44 -10.16 -15.97
C ALA A 417 -19.51 -11.12 -15.43
N ALA A 418 -20.08 -10.82 -14.27
CA ALA A 418 -21.18 -11.60 -13.69
C ALA A 418 -22.42 -11.62 -14.58
N LEU A 419 -22.74 -10.52 -15.27
CA LEU A 419 -23.86 -10.43 -16.21
C LEU A 419 -23.68 -11.34 -17.45
N PHE A 420 -22.43 -11.59 -17.87
CA PHE A 420 -22.12 -12.47 -19.01
C PHE A 420 -21.75 -13.90 -18.60
N GLY A 421 -21.95 -14.28 -17.30
CA GLY A 421 -21.73 -15.63 -16.81
C GLY A 421 -20.27 -16.07 -16.76
N GLY A 422 -19.32 -15.13 -16.79
CA GLY A 422 -17.89 -15.36 -16.75
C GLY A 422 -17.25 -14.76 -15.49
N SER A 423 -16.23 -15.44 -14.94
CA SER A 423 -15.28 -14.84 -14.00
C SER A 423 -14.09 -14.31 -14.83
N ILE A 424 -13.88 -13.00 -14.85
CA ILE A 424 -12.66 -12.43 -15.44
C ILE A 424 -11.62 -12.38 -14.34
N ASP A 425 -10.53 -13.10 -14.55
CA ASP A 425 -9.35 -12.97 -13.68
C ASP A 425 -8.64 -11.63 -13.97
N LEU A 426 -8.94 -10.65 -13.13
CA LEU A 426 -8.34 -9.31 -13.21
C LEU A 426 -6.92 -9.25 -12.65
N SER A 427 -6.46 -10.29 -11.96
CA SER A 427 -5.17 -10.28 -11.25
C SER A 427 -4.00 -10.01 -12.20
N GLY A 428 -4.02 -10.63 -13.39
CA GLY A 428 -3.01 -10.40 -14.41
C GLY A 428 -3.05 -8.99 -15.02
N LEU A 429 -4.24 -8.43 -15.21
CA LEU A 429 -4.41 -7.08 -15.75
C LEU A 429 -3.97 -6.03 -14.70
N MET A 430 -4.37 -6.20 -13.45
CA MET A 430 -4.03 -5.30 -12.35
C MET A 430 -2.54 -5.36 -11.99
N GLY A 431 -1.93 -6.55 -12.02
CA GLY A 431 -0.49 -6.71 -11.84
C GLY A 431 0.34 -5.98 -12.89
N SER A 432 -0.15 -5.90 -14.14
CA SER A 432 0.52 -5.17 -15.22
C SER A 432 0.49 -3.65 -15.04
N PHE A 433 -0.44 -3.12 -14.26
CA PHE A 433 -0.58 -1.69 -13.97
C PHE A 433 -0.03 -1.27 -12.61
N GLY A 434 0.71 -2.16 -11.91
CA GLY A 434 1.32 -1.88 -10.60
C GLY A 434 0.38 -2.03 -9.42
N GLY A 435 -0.81 -2.60 -9.63
CA GLY A 435 -1.74 -2.99 -8.57
C GLY A 435 -1.28 -4.30 -7.94
N GLY A 436 -1.01 -4.30 -6.62
CA GLY A 436 -0.63 -5.49 -5.87
C GLY A 436 -1.71 -6.57 -5.89
N TYR A 437 -1.30 -7.82 -5.65
CA TYR A 437 -2.19 -8.97 -5.57
C TYR A 437 -3.16 -8.82 -4.39
N TYR A 438 -4.44 -8.65 -4.68
CA TYR A 438 -5.50 -8.72 -3.67
C TYR A 438 -5.75 -10.19 -3.26
N TYR A 439 -5.09 -10.65 -2.21
CA TYR A 439 -5.54 -11.82 -1.46
C TYR A 439 -6.25 -11.33 -0.20
N GLY A 440 -7.56 -11.45 -0.18
CA GLY A 440 -8.32 -11.59 1.05
C GLY A 440 -8.82 -10.32 1.75
N MET A 441 -9.15 -9.24 1.06
CA MET A 441 -9.94 -8.18 1.67
C MET A 441 -11.41 -8.26 1.22
N ASP A 442 -12.31 -8.36 2.20
CA ASP A 442 -13.76 -8.30 2.05
C ASP A 442 -14.18 -7.13 1.15
N GLY A 443 -14.79 -7.46 0.03
CA GLY A 443 -15.88 -6.80 -0.67
C GLY A 443 -15.88 -5.29 -0.94
N GLY A 444 -14.86 -4.54 -0.62
CA GLY A 444 -14.76 -3.12 -1.01
C GLY A 444 -14.22 -2.98 -2.43
N SER A 445 -15.09 -2.66 -3.39
CA SER A 445 -14.70 -2.39 -4.77
C SER A 445 -13.84 -1.12 -4.84
N ALA A 446 -12.52 -1.26 -4.65
CA ALA A 446 -11.60 -0.15 -4.85
C ALA A 446 -11.65 0.29 -6.32
N ALA A 447 -11.81 1.57 -6.56
CA ALA A 447 -11.91 2.12 -7.91
C ALA A 447 -10.60 1.89 -8.68
N ILE A 448 -10.67 1.18 -9.81
CA ILE A 448 -9.51 0.89 -10.68
C ILE A 448 -9.05 2.16 -11.42
N SER A 449 -9.97 3.08 -11.68
CA SER A 449 -9.73 4.32 -12.42
C SER A 449 -10.42 5.50 -11.73
N MET A 450 -9.66 6.56 -11.47
CA MET A 450 -10.14 7.82 -10.87
C MET A 450 -9.83 9.00 -11.79
N ILE A 451 -10.86 9.68 -12.28
CA ILE A 451 -10.72 10.87 -13.15
C ILE A 451 -11.10 12.11 -12.34
N PRO A 452 -10.14 12.80 -11.72
CA PRO A 452 -10.43 14.04 -10.99
C PRO A 452 -10.76 15.19 -11.98
N PRO A 453 -11.54 16.20 -11.59
CA PRO A 453 -11.96 17.29 -12.47
C PRO A 453 -10.81 18.08 -13.10
N TRP A 454 -9.70 18.24 -12.38
CA TRP A 454 -8.51 18.94 -12.90
C TRP A 454 -7.88 18.20 -14.10
N LEU A 455 -7.96 16.86 -14.12
CA LEU A 455 -7.42 16.05 -15.22
C LEU A 455 -8.21 16.26 -16.52
N VAL A 456 -9.52 16.47 -16.39
CA VAL A 456 -10.38 16.83 -17.54
C VAL A 456 -9.94 18.15 -18.15
N LEU A 457 -9.74 19.17 -17.31
CA LEU A 457 -9.29 20.49 -17.77
C LEU A 457 -7.90 20.41 -18.42
N LEU A 458 -7.00 19.62 -17.81
CA LEU A 458 -5.66 19.38 -18.35
C LEU A 458 -5.74 18.67 -19.71
N GLY A 459 -6.56 17.63 -19.84
CA GLY A 459 -6.74 16.91 -21.10
C GLY A 459 -7.30 17.78 -22.22
N LEU A 460 -8.33 18.59 -21.92
CA LEU A 460 -8.88 19.55 -22.87
C LEU A 460 -7.89 20.65 -23.25
N GLY A 461 -7.17 21.20 -22.29
CA GLY A 461 -6.13 22.21 -22.54
C GLY A 461 -5.00 21.66 -23.39
N PHE A 462 -4.54 20.45 -23.07
CA PHE A 462 -3.43 19.80 -23.76
C PHE A 462 -3.80 19.42 -25.21
N SER A 463 -4.98 18.82 -25.45
CA SER A 463 -5.45 18.47 -26.78
C SER A 463 -5.63 19.70 -27.67
N THR A 464 -6.15 20.79 -27.10
CA THR A 464 -6.28 22.08 -27.80
C THR A 464 -4.91 22.66 -28.14
N LEU A 465 -3.97 22.61 -27.20
CA LEU A 465 -2.60 23.07 -27.40
C LEU A 465 -1.90 22.29 -28.52
N VAL A 466 -2.01 20.97 -28.53
CA VAL A 466 -1.47 20.11 -29.61
C VAL A 466 -2.09 20.50 -30.95
N GLY A 467 -3.40 20.74 -30.99
CA GLY A 467 -4.08 21.21 -32.19
C GLY A 467 -3.51 22.52 -32.73
N VAL A 468 -3.36 23.52 -31.84
CA VAL A 468 -2.83 24.85 -32.21
C VAL A 468 -1.38 24.75 -32.66
N LEU A 469 -0.52 24.03 -31.93
CA LEU A 469 0.90 23.87 -32.27
C LEU A 469 1.08 23.16 -33.62
N SER A 470 0.31 22.10 -33.87
CA SER A 470 0.35 21.34 -35.13
C SER A 470 -0.10 22.17 -36.31
N GLY A 471 -1.08 23.08 -36.09
CA GLY A 471 -1.58 24.01 -37.10
C GLY A 471 -0.68 25.22 -37.37
N LEU A 472 0.30 25.49 -36.51
CA LEU A 472 1.13 26.71 -36.58
C LEU A 472 1.99 26.75 -37.83
N TRP A 473 2.70 25.67 -38.15
CA TRP A 473 3.56 25.60 -39.35
C TRP A 473 2.75 25.72 -40.67
N PRO A 474 1.65 25.00 -40.87
CA PRO A 474 0.77 25.25 -42.04
C PRO A 474 0.21 26.66 -42.10
N ALA A 475 -0.25 27.22 -40.98
CA ALA A 475 -0.80 28.56 -40.92
C ALA A 475 0.23 29.65 -41.33
N ILE A 476 1.48 29.49 -40.91
CA ILE A 476 2.59 30.38 -41.34
C ILE A 476 2.83 30.23 -42.83
N ARG A 477 2.80 29.03 -43.38
CA ARG A 477 3.00 28.80 -44.83
C ARG A 477 1.89 29.43 -45.65
N ALA A 478 0.61 29.34 -45.20
CA ALA A 478 -0.50 30.02 -45.84
C ALA A 478 -0.32 31.53 -45.97
N THR A 479 0.35 32.15 -44.99
CA THR A 479 0.61 33.60 -45.00
C THR A 479 1.70 34.01 -45.94
N LYS A 480 2.57 33.10 -46.41
CA LYS A 480 3.68 33.39 -47.35
C LYS A 480 3.25 33.30 -48.82
N ILE A 481 2.07 32.75 -49.14
CA ILE A 481 1.60 32.66 -50.51
C ILE A 481 1.40 34.08 -51.09
N SER A 482 1.96 34.36 -52.25
CA SER A 482 1.79 35.63 -52.95
C SER A 482 0.30 35.80 -53.42
N ALA A 483 -0.26 37.00 -53.22
CA ALA A 483 -1.62 37.29 -53.67
C ALA A 483 -1.81 37.11 -55.19
N LEU A 484 -0.79 37.47 -55.95
CA LEU A 484 -0.77 37.37 -57.40
C LEU A 484 -0.72 35.90 -57.88
N GLU A 485 0.10 35.08 -57.21
CA GLU A 485 0.23 33.65 -57.48
C GLU A 485 -1.03 32.89 -57.09
N ALA A 486 -1.67 33.28 -55.98
CA ALA A 486 -2.90 32.67 -55.48
C ALA A 486 -4.13 32.86 -56.42
N ILE A 487 -4.18 33.98 -57.14
CA ILE A 487 -5.26 34.27 -58.08
C ILE A 487 -5.00 33.61 -59.44
N ARG A 488 -3.74 33.43 -59.84
CA ARG A 488 -3.33 32.87 -61.12
C ARG A 488 -3.33 31.33 -61.17
N HIS A 489 -3.41 30.68 -60.04
CA HIS A 489 -3.52 29.20 -59.96
C HIS A 489 -4.89 28.73 -60.46
N GLU A 490 -4.91 28.07 -61.63
CA GLU A 490 -6.03 27.25 -62.10
C GLU A 490 -6.12 25.93 -61.34
#